data_9b8b918c7f765db2b19b676b002c71fe
#
_entry.id   9b8b918c7f765db2b19b676b002c71fe
#
_cell.length_a   1.000
_cell.length_b   1.000
_cell.length_c   1.000
_cell.angle_alpha   90.00
_cell.angle_beta   90.00
_cell.angle_gamma   90.00
#
_symmetry.space_group_name_H-M   'P 1'
#
loop_
_entity.id
_entity.type
_entity.pdbx_description
1 polymer ?
#
loop_
_entity_poly.entity_id
_entity_poly.type
_entity_poly.pdbx_seq_one_letter_code
_entity_poly.pdbx_strand_id
1 'polypeptide(L)'
;ARFTGDLPLPPGTLHAMVATSPQAHARFSGIERSAALAEPGVVAVLTAADIPGINDIGNLFRGEPLLAVEEVHCVGEPYALVVADSADAAWRGARKLSADWQPLPAFFDVRAAYAADQLIQPPRTFALGDVDAAWADCTTIVSGRVELGSAEHVYMETQCALAIPRD
;
A
#
# COMPACT_ATOMS: atom_id res chain seq x y z
N ALA A 1 -10.69 -8.56 25.77
CA ALA A 1 -10.67 -8.70 24.31
C ALA A 1 -9.53 -9.64 23.95
N ARG A 2 -9.66 -10.39 22.87
CA ARG A 2 -8.59 -11.17 22.26
C ARG A 2 -8.37 -10.62 20.85
N PHE A 3 -7.15 -10.27 20.55
CA PHE A 3 -6.74 -9.82 19.22
C PHE A 3 -6.27 -11.02 18.38
N THR A 4 -6.27 -10.87 17.07
CA THR A 4 -5.83 -11.93 16.15
C THR A 4 -4.40 -12.38 16.47
N GLY A 5 -3.50 -11.45 16.81
CA GLY A 5 -2.13 -11.76 17.22
C GLY A 5 -1.97 -12.50 18.55
N ASP A 6 -3.03 -12.55 19.40
CA ASP A 6 -3.03 -13.26 20.69
C ASP A 6 -3.59 -14.68 20.57
N LEU A 7 -4.06 -15.08 19.39
CA LEU A 7 -4.61 -16.42 19.20
C LEU A 7 -3.51 -17.48 19.17
N PRO A 8 -3.73 -18.64 19.80
CA PRO A 8 -2.81 -19.77 19.67
C PRO A 8 -2.76 -20.21 18.21
N LEU A 9 -1.56 -20.24 17.65
CA LEU A 9 -1.36 -20.64 16.26
C LEU A 9 -1.38 -22.17 16.13
N PRO A 10 -2.00 -22.72 15.08
CA PRO A 10 -1.90 -24.14 14.75
C PRO A 10 -0.43 -24.57 14.58
N PRO A 11 -0.07 -25.81 14.93
CA PRO A 11 1.26 -26.34 14.67
C PRO A 11 1.62 -26.24 13.17
N GLY A 12 2.84 -25.79 12.87
CA GLY A 12 3.29 -25.63 11.50
C GLY A 12 2.83 -24.34 10.82
N THR A 13 2.21 -23.42 11.55
CA THR A 13 1.88 -22.10 11.01
C THR A 13 3.15 -21.37 10.57
N LEU A 14 3.15 -20.86 9.34
CA LEU A 14 4.20 -20.00 8.83
C LEU A 14 3.88 -18.53 9.10
N HIS A 15 4.92 -17.74 9.22
CA HIS A 15 4.84 -16.29 9.40
C HIS A 15 5.17 -15.58 8.10
N ALA A 16 4.45 -14.52 7.79
CA ALA A 16 4.69 -13.72 6.60
C ALA A 16 4.99 -12.27 6.97
N MET A 17 5.98 -11.68 6.29
CA MET A 17 6.37 -10.28 6.44
C MET A 17 6.44 -9.63 5.08
N VAL A 18 5.80 -8.48 4.95
CA VAL A 18 5.84 -7.67 3.73
C VAL A 18 7.20 -6.98 3.59
N ALA A 19 7.77 -7.04 2.40
CA ALA A 19 8.86 -6.17 2.00
C ALA A 19 8.28 -4.95 1.28
N THR A 20 8.66 -3.78 1.73
CA THR A 20 8.07 -2.52 1.29
C THR A 20 9.07 -1.61 0.60
N SER A 21 8.57 -0.74 -0.29
CA SER A 21 9.37 0.22 -1.01
C SER A 21 10.06 1.23 -0.08
N PRO A 22 11.37 1.46 -0.26
CA PRO A 22 12.07 2.58 0.37
C PRO A 22 11.92 3.90 -0.42
N GLN A 23 11.31 3.85 -1.61
CA GLN A 23 11.18 4.98 -2.52
C GLN A 23 9.79 5.59 -2.46
N ALA A 24 9.72 6.91 -2.58
CA ALA A 24 8.45 7.65 -2.59
C ALA A 24 7.70 7.50 -3.93
N HIS A 25 8.43 7.38 -5.03
CA HIS A 25 7.93 7.06 -6.36
C HIS A 25 9.08 6.52 -7.18
N ALA A 26 8.94 5.31 -7.69
CA ALA A 26 10.00 4.68 -8.48
C ALA A 26 9.46 3.54 -9.35
N ARG A 27 10.09 3.31 -10.48
CA ARG A 27 10.04 2.00 -11.12
C ARG A 27 11.03 1.05 -10.48
N PHE A 28 10.76 -0.24 -10.55
CA PHE A 28 11.66 -1.24 -10.06
C PHE A 28 11.66 -2.50 -10.94
N SER A 29 12.76 -3.21 -10.88
CA SER A 29 12.94 -4.50 -11.54
C SER A 29 13.91 -5.36 -10.74
N GLY A 30 14.12 -6.59 -11.17
CA GLY A 30 15.23 -7.41 -10.66
C GLY A 30 15.17 -7.65 -9.16
N ILE A 31 14.01 -8.08 -8.60
CA ILE A 31 13.91 -8.41 -7.18
C ILE A 31 14.91 -9.51 -6.84
N GLU A 32 15.97 -9.16 -6.10
CA GLU A 32 17.01 -10.09 -5.67
C GLU A 32 16.54 -10.84 -4.41
N ARG A 33 16.36 -12.16 -4.55
CA ARG A 33 15.75 -13.02 -3.51
C ARG A 33 16.79 -13.89 -2.80
N SER A 34 17.98 -14.07 -3.35
CA SER A 34 18.96 -15.05 -2.88
C SER A 34 19.35 -14.83 -1.43
N ALA A 35 19.62 -13.58 -1.04
CA ALA A 35 19.99 -13.24 0.32
C ALA A 35 18.85 -13.47 1.33
N ALA A 36 17.61 -13.25 0.91
CA ALA A 36 16.44 -13.52 1.74
C ALA A 36 16.19 -15.02 1.89
N LEU A 37 16.29 -15.79 0.79
CA LEU A 37 16.14 -17.25 0.80
C LEU A 37 17.26 -17.97 1.56
N ALA A 38 18.45 -17.37 1.66
CA ALA A 38 19.56 -17.89 2.46
C ALA A 38 19.41 -17.61 3.97
N GLU A 39 18.44 -16.79 4.39
CA GLU A 39 18.19 -16.55 5.80
C GLU A 39 17.60 -17.81 6.46
N PRO A 40 18.19 -18.30 7.58
CA PRO A 40 17.67 -19.47 8.27
C PRO A 40 16.20 -19.27 8.69
N GLY A 41 15.36 -20.26 8.35
CA GLY A 41 13.93 -20.24 8.63
C GLY A 41 13.07 -19.65 7.51
N VAL A 42 13.64 -18.96 6.52
CA VAL A 42 12.87 -18.47 5.35
C VAL A 42 12.53 -19.65 4.45
N VAL A 43 11.26 -19.77 4.11
CA VAL A 43 10.67 -20.84 3.29
C VAL A 43 10.43 -20.38 1.85
N ALA A 44 9.93 -19.15 1.69
CA ALA A 44 9.58 -18.62 0.37
C ALA A 44 9.66 -17.08 0.31
N VAL A 45 9.84 -16.58 -0.89
CA VAL A 45 9.68 -15.16 -1.25
C VAL A 45 8.68 -15.08 -2.39
N LEU A 46 7.55 -14.44 -2.13
CA LEU A 46 6.45 -14.27 -3.09
C LEU A 46 6.42 -12.84 -3.61
N THR A 47 6.03 -12.68 -4.86
CA THR A 47 5.88 -11.40 -5.56
C THR A 47 4.52 -11.33 -6.25
N ALA A 48 4.22 -10.25 -6.93
CA ALA A 48 2.98 -10.11 -7.69
C ALA A 48 2.74 -11.28 -8.68
N ALA A 49 3.81 -11.85 -9.24
CA ALA A 49 3.73 -12.98 -10.18
C ALA A 49 3.24 -14.29 -9.51
N ASP A 50 3.36 -14.41 -8.20
CA ASP A 50 2.97 -15.60 -7.43
C ASP A 50 1.52 -15.56 -6.95
N ILE A 51 0.79 -14.45 -7.20
CA ILE A 51 -0.61 -14.28 -6.83
C ILE A 51 -1.48 -15.08 -7.81
N PRO A 52 -2.23 -16.09 -7.35
CA PRO A 52 -3.02 -16.95 -8.25
C PRO A 52 -4.31 -16.30 -8.77
N GLY A 53 -4.69 -15.16 -8.22
CA GLY A 53 -5.89 -14.39 -8.56
C GLY A 53 -5.58 -13.04 -9.18
N ILE A 54 -6.52 -12.11 -8.99
CA ILE A 54 -6.35 -10.73 -9.45
C ILE A 54 -5.54 -9.97 -8.40
N ASN A 55 -4.41 -9.41 -8.80
CA ASN A 55 -3.57 -8.55 -7.95
C ASN A 55 -4.15 -7.13 -7.87
N ASP A 56 -5.34 -6.99 -7.32
CA ASP A 56 -6.05 -5.73 -7.15
C ASP A 56 -7.03 -5.83 -5.97
N ILE A 57 -6.79 -5.07 -4.92
CA ILE A 57 -7.59 -5.03 -3.70
C ILE A 57 -8.51 -3.80 -3.63
N GLY A 58 -8.51 -2.97 -4.67
CA GLY A 58 -9.33 -1.77 -4.75
C GLY A 58 -10.83 -2.06 -4.71
N ASN A 59 -11.49 -1.65 -3.63
CA ASN A 59 -12.93 -1.85 -3.43
C ASN A 59 -13.79 -0.85 -4.21
N LEU A 60 -13.39 0.42 -4.20
CA LEU A 60 -14.12 1.52 -4.83
C LEU A 60 -13.56 1.85 -6.20
N PHE A 61 -12.26 1.67 -6.38
CA PHE A 61 -11.54 1.93 -7.62
C PHE A 61 -10.60 0.77 -7.91
N ARG A 62 -10.46 0.42 -9.16
CA ARG A 62 -9.47 -0.53 -9.63
C ARG A 62 -8.10 0.14 -9.72
N GLY A 63 -7.03 -0.67 -9.60
CA GLY A 63 -5.66 -0.20 -9.73
C GLY A 63 -4.91 -0.04 -8.39
N GLU A 64 -5.39 -0.71 -7.34
CA GLU A 64 -4.68 -0.82 -6.06
C GLU A 64 -4.10 -2.23 -5.93
N PRO A 65 -2.85 -2.49 -6.35
CA PRO A 65 -2.27 -3.82 -6.31
C PRO A 65 -1.99 -4.26 -4.87
N LEU A 66 -2.20 -5.55 -4.59
CA LEU A 66 -1.77 -6.16 -3.33
C LEU A 66 -0.25 -6.15 -3.19
N LEU A 67 0.46 -6.47 -4.27
CA LEU A 67 1.90 -6.33 -4.38
C LEU A 67 2.22 -5.56 -5.67
N ALA A 68 3.03 -4.52 -5.56
CA ALA A 68 3.47 -3.74 -6.71
C ALA A 68 4.16 -4.62 -7.77
N VAL A 69 3.97 -4.30 -9.05
CA VAL A 69 4.47 -5.09 -10.18
C VAL A 69 5.77 -4.49 -10.74
N GLU A 70 5.73 -3.22 -11.15
CA GLU A 70 6.86 -2.54 -11.79
C GLU A 70 7.08 -1.12 -11.26
N GLU A 71 6.11 -0.56 -10.56
CA GLU A 71 6.15 0.81 -10.08
C GLU A 71 5.56 0.89 -8.68
N VAL A 72 6.12 1.75 -7.85
CA VAL A 72 5.65 2.08 -6.50
C VAL A 72 5.38 3.58 -6.40
N HIS A 73 4.35 3.96 -5.65
CA HIS A 73 3.82 5.32 -5.58
C HIS A 73 4.00 5.95 -4.19
N CYS A 74 4.48 5.18 -3.21
CA CYS A 74 4.79 5.71 -1.89
C CYS A 74 5.85 4.87 -1.17
N VAL A 75 6.50 5.48 -0.19
CA VAL A 75 7.30 4.73 0.80
C VAL A 75 6.38 3.80 1.57
N GLY A 76 6.79 2.55 1.70
CA GLY A 76 5.98 1.55 2.42
C GLY A 76 5.06 0.71 1.53
N GLU A 77 4.95 1.00 0.24
CA GLU A 77 4.15 0.19 -0.67
C GLU A 77 4.72 -1.23 -0.79
N PRO A 78 3.88 -2.29 -0.61
CA PRO A 78 4.33 -3.68 -0.67
C PRO A 78 4.76 -4.09 -2.08
N TYR A 79 5.92 -4.74 -2.22
CA TYR A 79 6.37 -5.32 -3.50
C TYR A 79 6.72 -6.81 -3.43
N ALA A 80 6.89 -7.36 -2.22
CA ALA A 80 7.11 -8.78 -2.01
C ALA A 80 6.64 -9.22 -0.63
N LEU A 81 6.47 -10.54 -0.45
CA LEU A 81 6.10 -11.17 0.81
C LEU A 81 7.14 -12.26 1.13
N VAL A 82 7.73 -12.19 2.30
CA VAL A 82 8.65 -13.23 2.79
C VAL A 82 7.93 -14.12 3.78
N VAL A 83 7.99 -15.43 3.55
CA VAL A 83 7.36 -16.46 4.37
C VAL A 83 8.46 -17.26 5.07
N ALA A 84 8.30 -17.46 6.38
CA ALA A 84 9.28 -18.15 7.22
C ALA A 84 8.60 -18.98 8.34
N ASP A 85 9.41 -19.81 9.01
CA ASP A 85 8.97 -20.62 10.16
C ASP A 85 8.75 -19.80 11.44
N SER A 86 9.22 -18.56 11.47
CA SER A 86 9.07 -17.64 12.60
C SER A 86 8.93 -16.19 12.11
N ALA A 87 8.28 -15.35 12.91
CA ALA A 87 8.12 -13.93 12.61
C ALA A 87 9.47 -13.22 12.49
N ASP A 88 10.42 -13.62 13.31
CA ASP A 88 11.78 -13.07 13.35
C ASP A 88 12.55 -13.40 12.06
N ALA A 89 12.47 -14.66 11.58
CA ALA A 89 13.09 -15.06 10.32
C ALA A 89 12.43 -14.35 9.12
N ALA A 90 11.09 -14.23 9.11
CA ALA A 90 10.38 -13.49 8.08
C ALA A 90 10.82 -12.02 8.03
N TRP A 91 10.94 -11.37 9.17
CA TRP A 91 11.40 -9.98 9.28
C TRP A 91 12.84 -9.81 8.81
N ARG A 92 13.78 -10.69 9.24
CA ARG A 92 15.17 -10.63 8.77
C ARG A 92 15.28 -10.89 7.27
N GLY A 93 14.50 -11.85 6.76
CA GLY A 93 14.44 -12.14 5.33
C GLY A 93 13.92 -10.94 4.51
N ALA A 94 12.85 -10.30 4.96
CA ALA A 94 12.29 -9.14 4.27
C ALA A 94 13.29 -7.97 4.15
N ARG A 95 14.11 -7.77 5.16
CA ARG A 95 15.17 -6.73 5.14
C ARG A 95 16.36 -7.05 4.24
N LYS A 96 16.49 -8.28 3.78
CA LYS A 96 17.55 -8.70 2.84
C LYS A 96 17.10 -8.64 1.38
N LEU A 97 15.82 -8.41 1.14
CA LEU A 97 15.34 -8.18 -0.21
C LEU A 97 15.83 -6.85 -0.75
N SER A 98 16.21 -6.84 -2.00
CA SER A 98 16.53 -5.63 -2.75
C SER A 98 15.93 -5.69 -4.14
N ALA A 99 15.85 -4.55 -4.80
CA ALA A 99 15.43 -4.43 -6.19
C ALA A 99 16.20 -3.28 -6.84
N ASP A 100 16.23 -3.28 -8.17
CA ASP A 100 16.83 -2.20 -8.96
C ASP A 100 15.82 -1.05 -9.04
N TRP A 101 16.01 -0.05 -8.18
CA TRP A 101 15.13 1.10 -8.09
C TRP A 101 15.55 2.22 -9.05
N GLN A 102 14.59 2.72 -9.81
CA GLN A 102 14.73 3.89 -10.68
C GLN A 102 13.79 4.99 -10.18
N PRO A 103 14.28 5.93 -9.32
CA PRO A 103 13.46 6.98 -8.77
C PRO A 103 12.78 7.83 -9.84
N LEU A 104 11.51 8.17 -9.61
CA LEU A 104 10.70 9.05 -10.42
C LEU A 104 10.35 10.33 -9.63
N PRO A 105 9.92 11.42 -10.30
CA PRO A 105 9.44 12.60 -9.60
C PRO A 105 8.28 12.25 -8.66
N ALA A 106 8.39 12.65 -7.40
CA ALA A 106 7.36 12.46 -6.38
C ALA A 106 6.74 13.80 -5.98
N PHE A 107 5.42 13.80 -5.77
CA PHE A 107 4.67 14.98 -5.34
C PHE A 107 4.28 14.83 -3.88
N PHE A 108 4.71 15.78 -3.05
CA PHE A 108 4.41 15.82 -1.61
C PHE A 108 3.46 16.96 -1.23
N ASP A 109 3.12 17.80 -2.22
CA ASP A 109 2.16 18.90 -2.06
C ASP A 109 0.98 18.69 -3.00
N VAL A 110 -0.22 18.70 -2.46
CA VAL A 110 -1.46 18.44 -3.19
C VAL A 110 -1.73 19.47 -4.29
N ARG A 111 -1.28 20.73 -4.12
CA ARG A 111 -1.49 21.78 -5.11
C ARG A 111 -0.50 21.62 -6.27
N ALA A 112 0.74 21.26 -5.95
CA ALA A 112 1.74 20.94 -6.96
C ALA A 112 1.30 19.73 -7.79
N ALA A 113 0.79 18.68 -7.16
CA ALA A 113 0.25 17.51 -7.84
C ALA A 113 -0.94 17.87 -8.75
N TYR A 114 -1.89 18.65 -8.24
CA TYR A 114 -3.05 19.10 -9.01
C TYR A 114 -2.64 19.99 -10.21
N ALA A 115 -1.74 20.92 -10.01
CA ALA A 115 -1.22 21.80 -11.08
C ALA A 115 -0.46 21.04 -12.18
N ALA A 116 0.14 19.89 -11.82
CA ALA A 116 0.86 19.01 -12.74
C ALA A 116 -0.05 17.91 -13.34
N ASP A 117 -1.36 17.94 -13.06
CA ASP A 117 -2.33 16.90 -13.46
C ASP A 117 -1.94 15.48 -13.00
N GLN A 118 -1.23 15.41 -11.85
CA GLN A 118 -0.85 14.14 -11.22
C GLN A 118 -1.90 13.75 -10.19
N LEU A 119 -2.95 13.14 -10.67
CA LEU A 119 -4.12 12.75 -9.88
C LEU A 119 -4.11 11.25 -9.62
N ILE A 120 -4.44 10.84 -8.39
CA ILE A 120 -4.64 9.43 -8.04
C ILE A 120 -5.82 8.84 -8.79
N GLN A 121 -6.88 9.64 -8.98
CA GLN A 121 -8.09 9.28 -9.73
C GLN A 121 -8.59 10.50 -10.51
N PRO A 122 -9.27 10.28 -11.64
CA PRO A 122 -9.93 11.38 -12.35
C PRO A 122 -10.90 12.14 -11.44
N PRO A 123 -10.98 13.48 -11.57
CA PRO A 123 -11.90 14.26 -10.76
C PRO A 123 -13.34 13.84 -11.04
N ARG A 124 -14.15 13.76 -9.99
CA ARG A 124 -15.58 13.50 -10.09
C ARG A 124 -16.33 14.78 -9.77
N THR A 125 -17.13 15.23 -10.72
CA THR A 125 -18.00 16.38 -10.53
C THR A 125 -19.40 15.90 -10.20
N PHE A 126 -19.96 16.44 -9.13
CA PHE A 126 -21.36 16.28 -8.78
C PHE A 126 -22.02 17.66 -8.83
N ALA A 127 -22.99 17.85 -9.68
CA ALA A 127 -23.70 19.11 -9.85
C ALA A 127 -25.20 18.87 -9.97
N LEU A 128 -25.98 19.78 -9.36
CA LEU A 128 -27.45 19.80 -9.44
C LEU A 128 -27.90 21.23 -9.74
N GLY A 129 -28.69 21.42 -10.77
CA GLY A 129 -29.15 22.72 -11.23
C GLY A 129 -28.08 23.54 -11.96
N ASP A 130 -28.34 24.81 -12.14
CA ASP A 130 -27.41 25.78 -12.74
C ASP A 130 -26.66 26.54 -11.63
N VAL A 131 -25.46 26.09 -11.32
CA VAL A 131 -24.63 26.64 -10.24
C VAL A 131 -24.14 28.07 -10.58
N ASP A 132 -23.81 28.31 -11.84
CA ASP A 132 -23.30 29.63 -12.28
C ASP A 132 -24.39 30.70 -12.20
N ALA A 133 -25.61 30.39 -12.62
CA ALA A 133 -26.77 31.26 -12.44
C ALA A 133 -27.05 31.52 -10.95
N ALA A 134 -27.02 30.49 -10.10
CA ALA A 134 -27.21 30.64 -8.67
C ALA A 134 -26.16 31.55 -8.02
N TRP A 135 -24.88 31.47 -8.44
CA TRP A 135 -23.84 32.38 -7.98
C TRP A 135 -24.11 33.84 -8.34
N ALA A 136 -24.64 34.11 -9.56
CA ALA A 136 -24.96 35.45 -9.99
C ALA A 136 -26.11 36.10 -9.16
N ASP A 137 -27.00 35.28 -8.61
CA ASP A 137 -28.13 35.72 -7.78
C ASP A 137 -27.75 35.89 -6.29
N CYS A 138 -26.56 35.50 -5.86
CA CYS A 138 -26.11 35.61 -4.49
C CYS A 138 -25.84 37.08 -4.11
N THR A 139 -26.52 37.61 -3.11
CA THR A 139 -26.28 38.96 -2.58
C THR A 139 -25.07 39.06 -1.69
N THR A 140 -24.62 37.95 -1.10
CA THR A 140 -23.46 37.88 -0.23
C THR A 140 -22.68 36.60 -0.52
N ILE A 141 -21.40 36.75 -0.83
CA ILE A 141 -20.47 35.62 -1.07
C ILE A 141 -19.38 35.69 -0.01
N VAL A 142 -19.16 34.58 0.68
CA VAL A 142 -18.06 34.41 1.65
C VAL A 142 -17.12 33.35 1.12
N SER A 143 -15.83 33.68 1.05
CA SER A 143 -14.76 32.77 0.64
C SER A 143 -13.80 32.51 1.80
N GLY A 144 -13.32 31.31 1.90
CA GLY A 144 -12.35 30.92 2.91
C GLY A 144 -11.51 29.74 2.46
N ARG A 145 -10.46 29.45 3.23
CA ARG A 145 -9.56 28.32 2.99
C ARG A 145 -9.35 27.56 4.28
N VAL A 146 -9.42 26.24 4.20
CA VAL A 146 -9.10 25.33 5.30
C VAL A 146 -7.99 24.39 4.86
N GLU A 147 -6.96 24.26 5.66
CA GLU A 147 -5.88 23.31 5.47
C GLU A 147 -5.90 22.30 6.61
N LEU A 148 -6.02 21.02 6.25
CA LEU A 148 -6.02 19.91 7.19
C LEU A 148 -4.83 18.99 6.86
N GLY A 149 -4.04 18.64 7.87
CA GLY A 149 -3.04 17.58 7.76
C GLY A 149 -3.71 16.20 7.78
N SER A 150 -2.97 15.19 7.35
CA SER A 150 -3.37 13.80 7.53
C SER A 150 -3.38 13.43 9.02
N ALA A 151 -4.29 12.54 9.40
CA ALA A 151 -4.35 11.98 10.75
C ALA A 151 -4.44 10.45 10.67
N GLU A 152 -3.59 9.77 11.43
CA GLU A 152 -3.64 8.33 11.62
C GLU A 152 -4.35 8.02 12.94
N HIS A 153 -5.29 7.08 12.90
CA HIS A 153 -6.11 6.72 14.07
C HIS A 153 -5.31 5.99 15.14
N VAL A 154 -4.24 5.29 14.77
CA VAL A 154 -3.37 4.51 15.67
C VAL A 154 -4.18 3.62 16.61
N TYR A 155 -5.03 2.77 16.04
CA TYR A 155 -5.87 1.85 16.81
C TYR A 155 -5.03 0.72 17.44
N MET A 156 -5.52 0.14 18.54
CA MET A 156 -4.77 -0.80 19.37
C MET A 156 -4.45 -2.12 18.66
N GLU A 157 -5.36 -2.66 17.86
CA GLU A 157 -5.12 -3.85 17.06
C GLU A 157 -4.51 -3.45 15.73
N THR A 158 -3.23 -3.77 15.56
CA THR A 158 -2.52 -3.58 14.30
C THR A 158 -3.00 -4.56 13.23
N GLN A 159 -2.65 -4.32 11.97
CA GLN A 159 -3.00 -5.17 10.83
C GLN A 159 -2.42 -6.58 11.02
N CYS A 160 -3.28 -7.57 11.23
CA CYS A 160 -2.91 -8.97 11.39
C CYS A 160 -3.96 -9.86 10.72
N ALA A 161 -3.52 -10.90 10.03
CA ALA A 161 -4.40 -11.88 9.41
C ALA A 161 -3.87 -13.30 9.62
N LEU A 162 -4.76 -14.23 9.93
CA LEU A 162 -4.47 -15.66 10.02
C LEU A 162 -5.31 -16.39 8.97
N ALA A 163 -4.66 -17.05 8.02
CA ALA A 163 -5.31 -17.90 7.02
C ALA A 163 -5.14 -19.38 7.39
N ILE A 164 -6.24 -20.10 7.47
CA ILE A 164 -6.27 -21.54 7.74
C ILE A 164 -6.94 -22.21 6.55
N PRO A 165 -6.19 -22.98 5.72
CA PRO A 165 -6.78 -23.74 4.62
C PRO A 165 -7.81 -24.73 5.16
N ARG A 166 -8.91 -24.91 4.46
CA ARG A 166 -9.90 -25.95 4.70
C ARG A 166 -10.06 -26.76 3.43
N ASP A 167 -10.11 -28.08 3.61
CA ASP A 167 -10.43 -29.05 2.54
C ASP A 167 -11.88 -28.91 2.10
#